data_cff3281e15713a49511b0369c9c03642
#
_entry.id   cff3281e15713a49511b0369c9c03642
#
_cell.length_a   1.000
_cell.length_b   1.000
_cell.length_c   1.000
_cell.angle_alpha   90.00
_cell.angle_beta   90.00
_cell.angle_gamma   90.00
#
_symmetry.space_group_name_H-M   'P 1'
#
loop_
_entity.id
_entity.type
_entity.pdbx_description
1 polymer ?
#
loop_
_entity_poly.entity_id
_entity_poly.type
_entity_poly.pdbx_seq_one_letter_code
_entity_poly.pdbx_strand_id
1 'polypeptide(L)'
;PPGQQRLTQLVAKAKQRGVRVELLLGEPTWALPEGRAQLLRLIQSVRHLPFNALHLDLERSQLPEADQPQWDQGVLDTVRAVRGIAPWPVALTTHYREFESPGFAQRLQEAGASELTAMLYVSNTDRAFDIAQPLLQGPPGLKFSIAQSMERALTAEESHFQLAKAVALQRWSALAKQLSALPHFSGVIVQSWEEFKEARP
;
A
#
# COMPACT_ATOMS: atom_id res chain seq x y z
N PRO A 1 -9.19 -17.60 19.64
CA PRO A 1 -9.28 -18.55 18.52
C PRO A 1 -7.88 -18.97 18.05
N PRO A 2 -7.68 -20.24 17.57
CA PRO A 2 -6.36 -20.75 17.17
C PRO A 2 -5.64 -19.87 16.11
N GLY A 3 -6.38 -19.24 15.22
CA GLY A 3 -5.83 -18.34 14.20
C GLY A 3 -5.19 -17.08 14.78
N GLN A 4 -5.79 -16.48 15.79
CA GLN A 4 -5.24 -15.28 16.44
C GLN A 4 -3.95 -15.57 17.19
N GLN A 5 -3.84 -16.74 17.83
CA GLN A 5 -2.58 -17.16 18.49
C GLN A 5 -1.46 -17.33 17.48
N ARG A 6 -1.75 -17.93 16.30
CA ARG A 6 -0.75 -18.07 15.22
C ARG A 6 -0.28 -16.71 14.69
N LEU A 7 -1.19 -15.76 14.49
CA LEU A 7 -0.84 -14.40 14.08
C LEU A 7 0.02 -13.69 15.12
N THR A 8 -0.34 -13.77 16.40
CA THR A 8 0.46 -13.19 17.49
C THR A 8 1.87 -13.77 17.52
N GLN A 9 2.01 -15.10 17.36
CA GLN A 9 3.30 -15.77 17.30
C GLN A 9 4.11 -15.36 16.05
N LEU A 10 3.46 -15.22 14.90
CA LEU A 10 4.09 -14.75 13.66
C LEU A 10 4.68 -13.36 13.84
N VAL A 11 3.86 -12.41 14.35
CA VAL A 11 4.31 -11.03 14.61
C VAL A 11 5.47 -10.99 15.60
N ALA A 12 5.41 -11.78 16.67
CA ALA A 12 6.48 -11.85 17.65
C ALA A 12 7.79 -12.38 17.05
N LYS A 13 7.73 -13.45 16.24
CA LYS A 13 8.90 -13.99 15.54
C LYS A 13 9.48 -13.02 14.51
N ALA A 14 8.64 -12.31 13.78
CA ALA A 14 9.07 -11.27 12.83
C ALA A 14 9.81 -10.14 13.56
N LYS A 15 9.24 -9.65 14.66
CA LYS A 15 9.85 -8.61 15.49
C LYS A 15 11.24 -9.02 16.01
N GLN A 16 11.42 -10.26 16.43
CA GLN A 16 12.74 -10.79 16.89
C GLN A 16 13.79 -10.75 15.78
N ARG A 17 13.36 -10.73 14.49
CA ARG A 17 14.23 -10.66 13.31
C ARG A 17 14.33 -9.25 12.73
N GLY A 18 13.82 -8.24 13.42
CA GLY A 18 13.80 -6.85 12.94
C GLY A 18 12.79 -6.60 11.81
N VAL A 19 11.84 -7.53 11.58
CA VAL A 19 10.80 -7.41 10.53
C VAL A 19 9.53 -6.85 11.17
N ARG A 20 9.00 -5.78 10.55
CA ARG A 20 7.68 -5.22 10.89
C ARG A 20 6.60 -6.03 10.17
N VAL A 21 5.48 -6.24 10.83
CA VAL A 21 4.30 -6.90 10.24
C VAL A 21 3.13 -5.93 10.32
N GLU A 22 2.55 -5.63 9.19
CA GLU A 22 1.39 -4.76 9.04
C GLU A 22 0.17 -5.58 8.63
N LEU A 23 -1.00 -5.15 9.05
CA LEU A 23 -2.26 -5.77 8.66
C LEU A 23 -2.74 -5.13 7.35
N LEU A 24 -2.68 -5.87 6.25
CA LEU A 24 -3.25 -5.43 4.97
C LEU A 24 -4.72 -5.85 4.90
N LEU A 25 -5.59 -4.89 4.65
CA LEU A 25 -7.03 -5.08 4.41
C LEU A 25 -7.43 -4.36 3.13
N GLY A 26 -8.00 -5.09 2.17
CA GLY A 26 -8.41 -4.57 0.87
C GLY A 26 -9.81 -5.06 0.47
N GLU A 27 -10.71 -4.14 0.23
CA GLU A 27 -12.03 -4.35 -0.36
C GLU A 27 -12.54 -2.99 -0.88
N PRO A 28 -12.74 -2.81 -2.19
CA PRO A 28 -13.03 -1.50 -2.79
C PRO A 28 -14.29 -0.84 -2.21
N THR A 29 -15.32 -1.62 -1.86
CA THR A 29 -16.56 -1.10 -1.29
C THR A 29 -16.39 -0.45 0.09
N TRP A 30 -15.25 -0.62 0.74
CA TRP A 30 -14.99 0.06 2.03
C TRP A 30 -14.78 1.57 1.89
N ALA A 31 -14.56 2.07 0.68
CA ALA A 31 -14.66 3.50 0.39
C ALA A 31 -16.11 4.02 0.54
N LEU A 32 -17.12 3.14 0.44
CA LEU A 32 -18.54 3.49 0.53
C LEU A 32 -19.07 3.35 1.97
N PRO A 33 -20.15 4.06 2.34
CA PRO A 33 -20.66 4.05 3.73
C PRO A 33 -20.98 2.66 4.29
N GLU A 34 -21.66 1.80 3.52
CA GLU A 34 -22.06 0.46 3.94
C GLU A 34 -20.86 -0.46 4.14
N GLY A 35 -19.91 -0.44 3.20
CA GLY A 35 -18.66 -1.20 3.28
C GLY A 35 -17.77 -0.72 4.42
N ARG A 36 -17.67 0.60 4.62
CA ARG A 36 -16.93 1.20 5.75
C ARG A 36 -17.40 0.66 7.10
N ALA A 37 -18.71 0.52 7.31
CA ALA A 37 -19.25 -0.04 8.53
C ALA A 37 -18.78 -1.49 8.78
N GLN A 38 -18.59 -2.28 7.72
CA GLN A 38 -18.04 -3.64 7.82
C GLN A 38 -16.55 -3.61 8.19
N LEU A 39 -15.75 -2.75 7.55
CA LEU A 39 -14.34 -2.54 7.86
C LEU A 39 -14.15 -2.17 9.36
N LEU A 40 -14.92 -1.23 9.88
CA LEU A 40 -14.82 -0.80 11.27
C LEU A 40 -15.09 -1.94 12.26
N ARG A 41 -16.09 -2.80 11.98
CA ARG A 41 -16.35 -4.00 12.79
C ARG A 41 -15.19 -4.99 12.72
N LEU A 42 -14.60 -5.20 11.54
CA LEU A 42 -13.45 -6.07 11.36
C LEU A 42 -12.25 -5.56 12.17
N ILE A 43 -11.92 -4.27 12.06
CA ILE A 43 -10.81 -3.65 12.81
C ILE A 43 -11.02 -3.82 14.32
N GLN A 44 -12.23 -3.56 14.83
CA GLN A 44 -12.53 -3.76 16.25
C GLN A 44 -12.28 -5.18 16.72
N SER A 45 -12.59 -6.19 15.89
CA SER A 45 -12.40 -7.60 16.24
C SER A 45 -10.93 -8.02 16.35
N VAL A 46 -10.01 -7.30 15.66
CA VAL A 46 -8.57 -7.63 15.57
C VAL A 46 -7.66 -6.60 16.23
N ARG A 47 -8.19 -5.48 16.75
CA ARG A 47 -7.41 -4.36 17.29
C ARG A 47 -6.48 -4.72 18.46
N HIS A 48 -6.68 -5.87 19.10
CA HIS A 48 -5.84 -6.38 20.17
C HIS A 48 -4.57 -7.08 19.66
N LEU A 49 -4.46 -7.33 18.35
CA LEU A 49 -3.29 -7.99 17.76
C LEU A 49 -2.13 -7.00 17.61
N PRO A 50 -0.87 -7.45 17.79
CA PRO A 50 0.29 -6.57 17.90
C PRO A 50 0.91 -6.18 16.54
N PHE A 51 0.09 -5.80 15.55
CA PHE A 51 0.58 -5.31 14.27
C PHE A 51 1.32 -3.97 14.41
N ASN A 52 2.20 -3.67 13.47
CA ASN A 52 2.95 -2.41 13.44
C ASN A 52 2.18 -1.27 12.76
N ALA A 53 1.31 -1.58 11.80
CA ALA A 53 0.43 -0.65 11.11
C ALA A 53 -0.78 -1.37 10.52
N LEU A 54 -1.79 -0.61 10.14
CA LEU A 54 -2.90 -1.04 9.29
C LEU A 54 -2.71 -0.44 7.90
N HIS A 55 -2.72 -1.28 6.89
CA HIS A 55 -2.59 -0.91 5.50
C HIS A 55 -3.93 -1.14 4.81
N LEU A 56 -4.57 -0.09 4.33
CA LEU A 56 -5.79 -0.15 3.54
C LEU A 56 -5.44 -0.19 2.06
N ASP A 57 -6.02 -1.13 1.33
CA ASP A 57 -5.87 -1.25 -0.12
C ASP A 57 -7.23 -0.98 -0.76
N LEU A 58 -7.40 0.23 -1.28
CA LEU A 58 -8.67 0.73 -1.79
C LEU A 58 -8.49 1.28 -3.21
N GLU A 59 -8.97 0.51 -4.19
CA GLU A 59 -8.80 0.82 -5.59
C GLU A 59 -10.09 1.35 -6.22
N ARG A 60 -10.04 2.55 -6.81
CA ARG A 60 -11.18 3.16 -7.52
C ARG A 60 -11.66 2.28 -8.67
N SER A 61 -10.73 1.72 -9.46
CA SER A 61 -11.04 0.93 -10.64
C SER A 61 -11.81 -0.35 -10.36
N GLN A 62 -11.78 -0.84 -9.12
CA GLN A 62 -12.49 -2.03 -8.69
C GLN A 62 -13.93 -1.74 -8.22
N LEU A 63 -14.30 -0.46 -8.07
CA LEU A 63 -15.69 -0.07 -7.81
C LEU A 63 -16.53 -0.12 -9.10
N PRO A 64 -17.86 -0.38 -8.97
CA PRO A 64 -18.78 -0.13 -10.07
C PRO A 64 -18.61 1.31 -10.60
N GLU A 65 -18.73 1.48 -11.91
CA GLU A 65 -18.51 2.79 -12.56
C GLU A 65 -19.34 3.92 -11.95
N ALA A 66 -20.59 3.63 -11.58
CA ALA A 66 -21.49 4.57 -10.94
C ALA A 66 -21.01 5.07 -9.57
N ASP A 67 -20.17 4.30 -8.88
CA ASP A 67 -19.68 4.61 -7.53
C ASP A 67 -18.29 5.29 -7.55
N GLN A 68 -17.55 5.19 -8.67
CA GLN A 68 -16.21 5.76 -8.79
C GLN A 68 -16.12 7.27 -8.55
N PRO A 69 -17.11 8.11 -8.93
CA PRO A 69 -17.04 9.55 -8.67
C PRO A 69 -17.01 9.95 -7.19
N GLN A 70 -17.53 9.11 -6.30
CA GLN A 70 -17.53 9.36 -4.85
C GLN A 70 -16.31 8.78 -4.12
N TRP A 71 -15.41 8.07 -4.81
CA TRP A 71 -14.30 7.33 -4.24
C TRP A 71 -13.36 8.22 -3.43
N ASP A 72 -12.94 9.37 -3.94
CA ASP A 72 -12.02 10.30 -3.26
C ASP A 72 -12.53 10.65 -1.86
N GLN A 73 -13.75 11.17 -1.79
CA GLN A 73 -14.37 11.55 -0.51
C GLN A 73 -14.60 10.33 0.37
N GLY A 74 -15.03 9.22 -0.22
CA GLY A 74 -15.25 7.97 0.48
C GLY A 74 -13.99 7.43 1.15
N VAL A 75 -12.85 7.47 0.48
CA VAL A 75 -11.56 7.06 1.05
C VAL A 75 -11.14 7.99 2.20
N LEU A 76 -11.26 9.31 2.04
CA LEU A 76 -10.97 10.28 3.10
C LEU A 76 -11.79 9.99 4.35
N ASP A 77 -13.09 9.75 4.19
CA ASP A 77 -13.99 9.45 5.31
C ASP A 77 -13.67 8.10 5.96
N THR A 78 -13.24 7.12 5.14
CA THR A 78 -12.82 5.80 5.63
C THR A 78 -11.53 5.90 6.44
N VAL A 79 -10.52 6.62 5.95
CA VAL A 79 -9.27 6.86 6.69
C VAL A 79 -9.55 7.55 8.02
N ARG A 80 -10.39 8.60 8.05
CA ARG A 80 -10.78 9.29 9.30
C ARG A 80 -11.48 8.34 10.29
N ALA A 81 -12.46 7.57 9.81
CA ALA A 81 -13.20 6.65 10.66
C ALA A 81 -12.31 5.53 11.23
N VAL A 82 -11.45 4.96 10.39
CA VAL A 82 -10.47 3.95 10.79
C VAL A 82 -9.48 4.52 11.80
N ARG A 83 -8.95 5.72 11.55
CA ARG A 83 -8.01 6.39 12.46
C ARG A 83 -8.60 6.63 13.85
N GLY A 84 -9.91 6.82 13.94
CA GLY A 84 -10.63 7.00 15.20
C GLY A 84 -10.70 5.74 16.08
N ILE A 85 -10.52 4.53 15.51
CA ILE A 85 -10.66 3.26 16.24
C ILE A 85 -9.44 2.35 16.19
N ALA A 86 -8.58 2.48 15.18
CA ALA A 86 -7.37 1.66 15.03
C ALA A 86 -6.29 2.09 16.03
N PRO A 87 -5.66 1.16 16.75
CA PRO A 87 -4.55 1.48 17.65
C PRO A 87 -3.23 1.68 16.88
N TRP A 88 -3.21 1.40 15.59
CA TRP A 88 -2.02 1.44 14.73
C TRP A 88 -2.01 2.68 13.82
N PRO A 89 -0.83 3.11 13.35
CA PRO A 89 -0.75 4.00 12.21
C PRO A 89 -1.52 3.44 11.01
N VAL A 90 -2.11 4.32 10.19
CA VAL A 90 -2.90 3.94 9.02
C VAL A 90 -2.13 4.33 7.76
N ALA A 91 -1.93 3.36 6.87
CA ALA A 91 -1.40 3.55 5.53
C ALA A 91 -2.49 3.27 4.49
N LEU A 92 -2.36 3.88 3.31
CA LEU A 92 -3.26 3.65 2.17
C LEU A 92 -2.47 3.24 0.94
N THR A 93 -2.89 2.16 0.30
CA THR A 93 -2.46 1.75 -1.04
C THR A 93 -3.55 2.06 -2.06
N THR A 94 -3.18 2.62 -3.18
CA THR A 94 -4.03 2.77 -4.37
C THR A 94 -3.18 2.97 -5.63
N HIS A 95 -3.82 3.01 -6.80
CA HIS A 95 -3.14 3.25 -8.05
C HIS A 95 -2.46 4.64 -8.06
N TYR A 96 -1.25 4.76 -8.58
CA TYR A 96 -0.46 5.99 -8.53
C TYR A 96 -1.16 7.22 -9.10
N ARG A 97 -2.00 7.05 -10.16
CA ARG A 97 -2.76 8.13 -10.78
C ARG A 97 -3.75 8.83 -9.84
N GLU A 98 -4.21 8.16 -8.79
CA GLU A 98 -5.10 8.78 -7.81
C GLU A 98 -4.37 9.88 -7.03
N PHE A 99 -3.06 9.72 -6.83
CA PHE A 99 -2.24 10.73 -6.17
C PHE A 99 -1.85 11.92 -7.07
N GLU A 100 -2.12 11.82 -8.39
CA GLU A 100 -1.96 12.96 -9.30
C GLU A 100 -3.07 14.01 -9.12
N SER A 101 -4.17 13.66 -8.43
CA SER A 101 -5.24 14.60 -8.08
C SER A 101 -4.71 15.68 -7.13
N PRO A 102 -4.82 16.98 -7.49
CA PRO A 102 -4.24 18.05 -6.68
C PRO A 102 -4.68 18.03 -5.23
N GLY A 103 -3.72 18.01 -4.31
CA GLY A 103 -3.96 18.04 -2.88
C GLY A 103 -4.56 16.75 -2.28
N PHE A 104 -4.73 15.67 -3.04
CA PHE A 104 -5.30 14.44 -2.50
C PHE A 104 -4.42 13.83 -1.41
N ALA A 105 -3.10 13.76 -1.62
CA ALA A 105 -2.16 13.28 -0.62
C ALA A 105 -2.21 14.11 0.68
N GLN A 106 -2.33 15.46 0.56
CA GLN A 106 -2.49 16.32 1.73
C GLN A 106 -3.79 16.04 2.47
N ARG A 107 -4.92 15.92 1.76
CA ARG A 107 -6.21 15.58 2.40
C ARG A 107 -6.19 14.22 3.09
N LEU A 108 -5.47 13.23 2.53
CA LEU A 108 -5.26 11.91 3.16
C LEU A 108 -4.46 12.03 4.46
N GLN A 109 -3.40 12.84 4.46
CA GLN A 109 -2.64 13.12 5.69
C GLN A 109 -3.52 13.80 6.74
N GLU A 110 -4.30 14.80 6.36
CA GLU A 110 -5.26 15.49 7.24
C GLU A 110 -6.35 14.53 7.76
N ALA A 111 -6.73 13.54 6.96
CA ALA A 111 -7.63 12.46 7.37
C ALA A 111 -6.97 11.48 8.36
N GLY A 112 -5.64 11.49 8.49
CA GLY A 112 -4.87 10.70 9.45
C GLY A 112 -4.04 9.57 8.84
N ALA A 113 -3.86 9.54 7.52
CA ALA A 113 -2.89 8.63 6.90
C ALA A 113 -1.46 9.05 7.27
N SER A 114 -0.63 8.07 7.62
CA SER A 114 0.78 8.26 7.96
C SER A 114 1.73 7.85 6.84
N GLU A 115 1.25 7.01 5.94
CA GLU A 115 1.98 6.52 4.77
C GLU A 115 1.02 6.27 3.60
N LEU A 116 1.49 6.57 2.39
CA LEU A 116 0.79 6.24 1.14
C LEU A 116 1.66 5.30 0.31
N THR A 117 1.03 4.32 -0.32
CA THR A 117 1.69 3.42 -1.26
C THR A 117 1.08 3.62 -2.63
N ALA A 118 1.90 4.05 -3.57
CA ALA A 118 1.51 4.16 -4.97
C ALA A 118 1.75 2.82 -5.69
N MET A 119 0.68 2.16 -6.14
CA MET A 119 0.82 1.03 -7.07
C MET A 119 1.30 1.58 -8.43
N LEU A 120 2.61 1.56 -8.59
CA LEU A 120 3.32 2.02 -9.78
C LEU A 120 3.89 0.80 -10.51
N TYR A 121 3.01 0.05 -11.16
CA TYR A 121 3.37 -1.17 -11.89
C TYR A 121 3.96 -0.81 -13.24
N VAL A 122 5.25 -0.44 -13.22
CA VAL A 122 6.05 -0.05 -14.38
C VAL A 122 7.42 -0.71 -14.27
N SER A 123 7.73 -1.65 -15.16
CA SER A 123 8.95 -2.44 -15.13
C SER A 123 10.21 -1.69 -15.61
N ASN A 124 10.04 -0.60 -16.35
CA ASN A 124 11.13 0.28 -16.75
C ASN A 124 11.52 1.21 -15.59
N THR A 125 12.73 1.08 -15.07
CA THR A 125 13.22 1.78 -13.87
C THR A 125 13.22 3.31 -14.03
N ASP A 126 13.68 3.83 -15.20
CA ASP A 126 13.76 5.27 -15.42
C ASP A 126 12.36 5.89 -15.51
N ARG A 127 11.45 5.22 -16.23
CA ARG A 127 10.04 5.64 -16.29
C ARG A 127 9.36 5.56 -14.91
N ALA A 128 9.65 4.53 -14.12
CA ALA A 128 9.12 4.43 -12.77
C ALA A 128 9.64 5.57 -11.88
N PHE A 129 10.90 5.95 -12.01
CA PHE A 129 11.48 7.10 -11.32
C PHE A 129 10.79 8.41 -11.71
N ASP A 130 10.63 8.68 -13.02
CA ASP A 130 10.01 9.90 -13.53
C ASP A 130 8.56 10.08 -13.02
N ILE A 131 7.79 8.98 -12.92
CA ILE A 131 6.42 9.00 -12.38
C ILE A 131 6.44 9.17 -10.86
N ALA A 132 7.36 8.49 -10.14
CA ALA A 132 7.41 8.54 -8.69
C ALA A 132 7.88 9.89 -8.14
N GLN A 133 8.81 10.56 -8.83
CA GLN A 133 9.45 11.77 -8.35
C GLN A 133 8.45 12.87 -7.95
N PRO A 134 7.43 13.25 -8.74
CA PRO A 134 6.46 14.27 -8.34
C PRO A 134 5.58 13.83 -7.17
N LEU A 135 5.26 12.53 -7.04
CA LEU A 135 4.47 12.02 -5.91
C LEU A 135 5.21 12.18 -4.58
N LEU A 136 6.53 12.05 -4.61
CA LEU A 136 7.39 12.17 -3.45
C LEU A 136 7.68 13.64 -3.02
N GLN A 137 7.08 14.63 -3.70
CA GLN A 137 7.05 16.03 -3.27
C GLN A 137 5.85 16.34 -2.36
N GLY A 138 5.21 15.32 -1.80
CA GLY A 138 4.03 15.41 -0.95
C GLY A 138 4.21 16.25 0.33
N PRO A 139 3.18 16.36 1.15
CA PRO A 139 3.20 17.20 2.36
C PRO A 139 4.20 16.67 3.39
N PRO A 140 4.83 17.58 4.17
CA PRO A 140 5.82 17.19 5.19
C PRO A 140 5.28 16.19 6.20
N GLY A 141 6.07 15.16 6.52
CA GLY A 141 5.72 14.13 7.50
C GLY A 141 4.89 12.96 6.96
N LEU A 142 4.37 13.04 5.73
CA LEU A 142 3.74 11.92 5.05
C LEU A 142 4.82 11.08 4.35
N LYS A 143 4.76 9.77 4.53
CA LYS A 143 5.67 8.84 3.86
C LYS A 143 5.05 8.28 2.58
N PHE A 144 5.90 7.97 1.60
CA PHE A 144 5.49 7.33 0.37
C PHE A 144 6.32 6.10 0.08
N SER A 145 5.65 4.98 -0.16
CA SER A 145 6.23 3.76 -0.73
C SER A 145 5.79 3.60 -2.18
N ILE A 146 6.61 2.96 -2.98
CA ILE A 146 6.33 2.63 -4.38
C ILE A 146 6.16 1.12 -4.51
N ALA A 147 4.97 0.66 -4.88
CA ALA A 147 4.75 -0.76 -5.13
C ALA A 147 5.09 -1.12 -6.58
N GLN A 148 5.85 -2.21 -6.71
CA GLN A 148 6.26 -2.82 -7.97
C GLN A 148 5.71 -4.24 -8.06
N SER A 149 5.33 -4.71 -9.26
CA SER A 149 4.65 -5.99 -9.41
C SER A 149 5.54 -7.13 -9.86
N MET A 150 5.25 -8.32 -9.32
CA MET A 150 5.67 -9.63 -9.78
C MET A 150 4.50 -10.48 -10.27
N GLU A 151 3.34 -9.88 -10.51
CA GLU A 151 2.13 -10.61 -10.89
C GLU A 151 2.24 -11.15 -12.31
N ARG A 152 1.98 -12.45 -12.45
CA ARG A 152 2.04 -13.18 -13.73
C ARG A 152 0.97 -12.73 -14.73
N ALA A 153 -0.17 -12.28 -14.21
CA ALA A 153 -1.30 -11.86 -15.01
C ALA A 153 -1.09 -10.51 -15.72
N LEU A 154 -0.11 -9.72 -15.27
CA LEU A 154 0.20 -8.41 -15.85
C LEU A 154 1.16 -8.53 -17.04
N THR A 155 1.20 -7.47 -17.86
CA THR A 155 2.10 -7.38 -19.00
C THR A 155 3.57 -7.25 -18.58
N ALA A 156 4.51 -7.46 -19.52
CA ALA A 156 5.93 -7.28 -19.22
C ALA A 156 6.32 -5.82 -18.92
N GLU A 157 5.52 -4.86 -19.35
CA GLU A 157 5.68 -3.44 -19.03
C GLU A 157 5.24 -3.12 -17.60
N GLU A 158 4.36 -3.92 -17.02
CA GLU A 158 3.75 -3.70 -15.69
C GLU A 158 4.38 -4.59 -14.62
N SER A 159 4.87 -5.79 -14.98
CA SER A 159 5.36 -6.79 -14.04
C SER A 159 6.79 -7.23 -14.35
N HIS A 160 7.52 -7.56 -13.31
CA HIS A 160 8.86 -8.14 -13.40
C HIS A 160 8.85 -9.68 -13.46
N PHE A 161 7.68 -10.33 -13.48
CA PHE A 161 7.55 -11.79 -13.41
C PHE A 161 8.33 -12.54 -14.51
N GLN A 162 8.41 -11.97 -15.71
CA GLN A 162 9.13 -12.54 -16.85
C GLN A 162 10.67 -12.50 -16.67
N LEU A 163 11.17 -11.72 -15.72
CA LEU A 163 12.59 -11.56 -15.44
C LEU A 163 13.09 -12.62 -14.43
N ALA A 164 14.39 -12.88 -14.42
CA ALA A 164 14.99 -13.59 -13.31
C ALA A 164 14.91 -12.76 -12.02
N LYS A 165 14.74 -13.41 -10.87
CA LYS A 165 14.66 -12.74 -9.54
C LYS A 165 15.81 -11.79 -9.30
N ALA A 166 17.03 -12.18 -9.65
CA ALA A 166 18.22 -11.36 -9.50
C ALA A 166 18.10 -10.04 -10.28
N VAL A 167 17.53 -10.08 -11.50
CA VAL A 167 17.34 -8.89 -12.35
C VAL A 167 16.24 -8.00 -11.76
N ALA A 168 15.12 -8.57 -11.30
CA ALA A 168 14.06 -7.82 -10.63
C ALA A 168 14.60 -7.11 -9.38
N LEU A 169 15.30 -7.82 -8.51
CA LEU A 169 15.94 -7.25 -7.31
C LEU A 169 16.94 -6.14 -7.64
N GLN A 170 17.74 -6.30 -8.69
CA GLN A 170 18.68 -5.26 -9.14
C GLN A 170 17.94 -3.99 -9.58
N ARG A 171 16.85 -4.11 -10.37
CA ARG A 171 16.06 -2.98 -10.82
C ARG A 171 15.40 -2.25 -9.65
N TRP A 172 14.78 -2.98 -8.72
CA TRP A 172 14.17 -2.37 -7.53
C TRP A 172 15.19 -1.70 -6.62
N SER A 173 16.37 -2.31 -6.47
CA SER A 173 17.48 -1.70 -5.71
C SER A 173 17.97 -0.42 -6.37
N ALA A 174 18.06 -0.38 -7.71
CA ALA A 174 18.41 0.82 -8.45
C ALA A 174 17.37 1.91 -8.29
N LEU A 175 16.07 1.57 -8.44
CA LEU A 175 14.95 2.49 -8.22
C LEU A 175 14.96 3.04 -6.78
N ALA A 176 15.07 2.16 -5.79
CA ALA A 176 15.11 2.56 -4.38
C ALA A 176 16.29 3.50 -4.09
N LYS A 177 17.47 3.25 -4.68
CA LYS A 177 18.64 4.11 -4.53
C LYS A 177 18.39 5.49 -5.13
N GLN A 178 17.81 5.60 -6.31
CA GLN A 178 17.46 6.88 -6.93
C GLN A 178 16.44 7.66 -6.08
N LEU A 179 15.37 6.97 -5.65
CA LEU A 179 14.29 7.58 -4.87
C LEU A 179 14.71 7.95 -3.43
N SER A 180 15.73 7.29 -2.87
CA SER A 180 16.19 7.56 -1.49
C SER A 180 16.75 8.97 -1.28
N ALA A 181 17.08 9.68 -2.37
CA ALA A 181 17.46 11.09 -2.31
C ALA A 181 16.25 12.03 -2.12
N LEU A 182 15.02 11.54 -2.27
CA LEU A 182 13.80 12.34 -2.18
C LEU A 182 13.21 12.30 -0.74
N PRO A 183 12.61 13.42 -0.28
CA PRO A 183 12.35 13.61 1.16
C PRO A 183 11.33 12.68 1.79
N HIS A 184 10.39 12.15 1.04
CA HIS A 184 9.26 11.38 1.60
C HIS A 184 9.31 9.88 1.29
N PHE A 185 10.34 9.42 0.59
CA PHE A 185 10.45 8.03 0.20
C PHE A 185 10.69 7.11 1.41
N SER A 186 9.86 6.07 1.56
CA SER A 186 9.95 5.09 2.64
C SER A 186 10.39 3.70 2.16
N GLY A 187 10.23 3.37 0.88
CA GLY A 187 10.69 2.08 0.37
C GLY A 187 10.02 1.62 -0.92
N VAL A 188 10.48 0.49 -1.42
CA VAL A 188 9.83 -0.25 -2.50
C VAL A 188 9.10 -1.45 -1.91
N ILE A 189 7.84 -1.63 -2.30
CA ILE A 189 6.99 -2.77 -1.93
C ILE A 189 6.91 -3.71 -3.12
N VAL A 190 6.95 -5.01 -2.88
CA VAL A 190 6.83 -6.04 -3.92
C VAL A 190 5.49 -6.74 -3.83
N GLN A 191 4.68 -6.60 -4.84
CA GLN A 191 3.43 -7.30 -5.07
C GLN A 191 3.63 -8.32 -6.22
N SER A 192 3.40 -9.61 -6.08
CA SER A 192 3.09 -10.37 -4.88
C SER A 192 4.29 -11.21 -4.43
N TRP A 193 4.39 -11.48 -3.12
CA TRP A 193 5.44 -12.34 -2.58
C TRP A 193 5.33 -13.80 -3.06
N GLU A 194 4.11 -14.31 -3.22
CA GLU A 194 3.89 -15.68 -3.68
C GLU A 194 4.47 -15.88 -5.08
N GLU A 195 4.17 -14.98 -6.01
CA GLU A 195 4.66 -15.07 -7.37
C GLU A 195 6.15 -14.74 -7.48
N PHE A 196 6.66 -13.88 -6.60
CA PHE A 196 8.11 -13.67 -6.49
C PHE A 196 8.83 -14.98 -6.14
N LYS A 197 8.28 -15.82 -5.24
CA LYS A 197 8.89 -17.12 -4.91
C LYS A 197 8.91 -18.06 -6.11
N GLU A 198 7.90 -17.99 -6.98
CA GLU A 198 7.74 -18.84 -8.17
C GLU A 198 8.52 -18.35 -9.39
N ALA A 199 8.93 -17.09 -9.42
CA ALA A 199 9.70 -16.54 -10.54
C ALA A 199 11.05 -17.24 -10.71
N ARG A 200 11.62 -17.15 -11.92
CA ARG A 200 12.92 -17.78 -12.25
C ARG A 200 14.01 -17.34 -11.27
N PRO A 201 14.93 -18.23 -10.94
CA PRO A 201 16.10 -17.90 -10.13
C PRO A 201 16.92 -16.74 -10.67
#